data_b975941eeda0e7def89a70828151f2ca
#
_entry.id   b975941eeda0e7def89a70828151f2ca
#
_cell.length_a   1.000
_cell.length_b   1.000
_cell.length_c   1.000
_cell.angle_alpha   90.00
_cell.angle_beta   90.00
_cell.angle_gamma   90.00
#
_symmetry.space_group_name_H-M   'P 1'
#
loop_
_entity.id
_entity.type
_entity.pdbx_description
1 polymer ?
#
loop_
_entity_poly.entity_id
_entity_poly.type
_entity_poly.pdbx_seq_one_letter_code
_entity_poly.pdbx_strand_id
1 'polypeptide(L)'
;MSDETRQHPRSRRRLLKLGLASPLLLPLHAVQASAPIRVGQPSRPGSASARASTPKAAASGTTAKARTTAASAAPTKARTAGGIQRTALETPARTTAASTGNRAIAAVRMWPSREYTRVTFELTQAIPFRARLIDNPNRVILDLEGLEVESKVRELLGKISTHDPFVRQVRVGQFNPETLRIVFDLKQAVAPQVFTLKPAAGYQHRLVLDLYPKHPVDPLEQLIADANDKTHDSKAASSPKQAGNGKSSAGTGKKAPAPEVMRTFTVVLDPGHGGEDPGATGPMGTHEKTVVLAVAHKVKKLLAKEENLRVVLTRDDDYYVPLVKRVSKARGVRADLFVSIHADAFVKPDARGSSVFVLSNHGASSLGAKWLARNENRADLIGGVNIKTASTPETASLLMDLYTTSQIRDSKVLAKRVLAELGQIGRLHRASVEQANFAVLRSPDVPSVLVETAFISNPDEEKRLRHPQYQDELARAIARGILDYRKLNPPGPRGKLS
;
A
#
# COMPACT_ATOMS: atom_id res chain seq x y z
N MET A 1 39.27 -35.57 -55.91
CA MET A 1 40.22 -36.40 -55.11
C MET A 1 39.58 -36.47 -53.74
N SER A 2 38.97 -37.59 -53.51
CA SER A 2 38.94 -38.54 -52.41
C SER A 2 38.15 -38.03 -51.21
N ASP A 3 36.93 -38.39 -50.96
CA ASP A 3 36.33 -39.71 -50.61
C ASP A 3 36.72 -40.12 -49.20
N GLU A 4 35.81 -40.37 -48.35
CA GLU A 4 35.26 -41.58 -47.74
C GLU A 4 34.69 -41.26 -46.35
N THR A 5 33.45 -41.49 -46.15
CA THR A 5 32.62 -42.60 -45.70
C THR A 5 32.50 -42.78 -44.17
N ARG A 6 31.27 -42.69 -43.71
CA ARG A 6 30.46 -43.61 -42.88
C ARG A 6 31.07 -44.19 -41.59
N GLN A 7 30.34 -44.07 -40.46
CA GLN A 7 29.54 -45.21 -39.93
C GLN A 7 28.89 -44.89 -38.60
N HIS A 8 27.58 -45.16 -38.48
CA HIS A 8 26.89 -45.50 -37.23
C HIS A 8 27.27 -46.91 -36.76
N PRO A 9 27.15 -47.21 -35.44
CA PRO A 9 26.27 -48.33 -35.10
C PRO A 9 25.36 -48.15 -33.88
N ARG A 10 24.27 -48.72 -34.06
CA ARG A 10 23.12 -49.22 -33.31
C ARG A 10 23.41 -49.85 -31.94
N SER A 11 22.49 -49.57 -31.01
CA SER A 11 21.79 -50.45 -30.03
C SER A 11 22.58 -51.49 -29.26
N ARG A 12 22.35 -51.46 -27.92
CA ARG A 12 22.12 -52.69 -27.14
C ARG A 12 21.26 -52.43 -25.91
N ARG A 13 20.06 -53.01 -25.95
CA ARG A 13 19.20 -53.32 -24.79
C ARG A 13 19.95 -54.27 -23.85
N ARG A 14 19.86 -54.02 -22.53
CA ARG A 14 19.97 -55.07 -21.50
C ARG A 14 18.88 -54.88 -20.45
N LEU A 15 17.98 -55.82 -20.45
CA LEU A 15 17.10 -56.23 -19.33
C LEU A 15 17.94 -56.94 -18.30
N LEU A 16 17.70 -56.70 -17.01
CA LEU A 16 17.90 -57.67 -15.92
C LEU A 16 17.14 -57.18 -14.69
N LYS A 17 16.02 -57.85 -14.41
CA LYS A 17 15.65 -58.77 -13.32
C LYS A 17 15.48 -58.11 -11.94
N LEU A 18 14.22 -58.13 -11.54
CA LEU A 18 13.58 -58.50 -10.28
C LEU A 18 14.45 -58.75 -9.06
N GLY A 19 14.14 -58.02 -7.99
CA GLY A 19 14.46 -58.39 -6.61
C GLY A 19 13.27 -57.99 -5.73
N LEU A 20 12.51 -59.01 -5.31
CA LEU A 20 11.49 -58.96 -4.30
C LEU A 20 12.12 -58.73 -2.92
N ALA A 21 11.62 -57.78 -2.15
CA ALA A 21 11.82 -57.73 -0.71
C ALA A 21 10.53 -57.27 -0.04
N SER A 22 10.11 -58.08 0.92
CA SER A 22 8.87 -58.07 1.67
C SER A 22 8.64 -56.89 2.60
N PRO A 23 7.39 -56.61 3.03
CA PRO A 23 7.02 -55.47 3.82
C PRO A 23 7.27 -55.70 5.33
N LEU A 24 7.84 -54.68 5.98
CA LEU A 24 7.88 -54.58 7.44
C LEU A 24 6.57 -53.95 7.93
N LEU A 25 5.79 -54.74 8.64
CA LEU A 25 4.64 -54.34 9.45
C LEU A 25 5.13 -53.53 10.67
N LEU A 26 4.62 -52.29 10.81
CA LEU A 26 4.64 -51.54 12.07
C LEU A 26 3.18 -51.34 12.55
N PRO A 27 2.90 -51.36 13.86
CA PRO A 27 1.56 -51.53 14.39
C PRO A 27 0.74 -50.21 14.35
N LEU A 28 -0.51 -50.34 13.94
CA LEU A 28 -1.56 -49.35 14.10
C LEU A 28 -1.81 -49.08 15.60
N HIS A 29 -1.60 -47.87 16.05
CA HIS A 29 -2.22 -47.38 17.28
C HIS A 29 -3.61 -46.85 16.95
N ALA A 30 -4.60 -47.48 17.51
CA ALA A 30 -6.00 -47.08 17.45
C ALA A 30 -6.18 -45.77 18.23
N VAL A 31 -6.56 -44.70 17.53
CA VAL A 31 -7.07 -43.48 18.15
C VAL A 31 -8.57 -43.64 18.33
N GLN A 32 -8.97 -43.68 19.61
CA GLN A 32 -10.39 -43.78 20.01
C GLN A 32 -11.14 -42.52 19.53
N ALA A 33 -12.24 -42.76 18.83
CA ALA A 33 -13.21 -41.76 18.46
C ALA A 33 -13.97 -41.26 19.70
N SER A 34 -13.82 -39.99 20.03
CA SER A 34 -14.64 -39.29 21.01
C SER A 34 -16.00 -38.93 20.39
N ALA A 35 -17.07 -39.27 21.10
CA ALA A 35 -18.46 -39.08 20.73
C ALA A 35 -18.84 -37.57 20.56
N PRO A 36 -19.83 -37.22 19.72
CA PRO A 36 -20.25 -35.86 19.50
C PRO A 36 -21.05 -35.30 20.67
N ILE A 37 -20.69 -34.11 21.13
CA ILE A 37 -21.43 -33.32 22.12
C ILE A 37 -22.72 -32.82 21.45
N ARG A 38 -23.87 -33.24 22.00
CA ARG A 38 -25.20 -32.70 21.68
C ARG A 38 -25.27 -31.26 22.16
N VAL A 39 -25.42 -30.33 21.22
CA VAL A 39 -25.80 -28.94 21.50
C VAL A 39 -27.34 -28.91 21.64
N GLY A 40 -27.81 -28.53 22.83
CA GLY A 40 -29.21 -28.33 23.12
C GLY A 40 -29.79 -27.13 22.37
N GLN A 41 -31.00 -27.30 21.85
CA GLN A 41 -31.79 -26.20 21.27
C GLN A 41 -32.26 -25.27 22.38
N PRO A 42 -32.27 -23.95 22.16
CA PRO A 42 -32.97 -23.01 23.06
C PRO A 42 -34.46 -22.97 22.72
N SER A 43 -35.27 -23.19 23.77
CA SER A 43 -36.71 -23.05 23.80
C SER A 43 -37.17 -21.62 23.52
N ARG A 44 -38.25 -21.47 22.74
CA ARG A 44 -38.98 -20.22 22.51
C ARG A 44 -39.60 -19.69 23.80
N PRO A 45 -39.57 -18.38 24.09
CA PRO A 45 -40.51 -17.78 25.04
C PRO A 45 -41.75 -17.26 24.32
N GLY A 46 -42.88 -17.49 24.96
CA GLY A 46 -44.19 -17.13 24.51
C GLY A 46 -44.49 -15.63 24.61
N SER A 47 -45.46 -15.24 23.83
CA SER A 47 -46.10 -13.93 23.77
C SER A 47 -46.79 -13.55 25.10
N ALA A 48 -46.46 -12.34 25.63
CA ALA A 48 -47.33 -11.64 26.55
C ALA A 48 -47.38 -10.15 26.22
N SER A 49 -48.56 -9.72 25.88
CA SER A 49 -49.02 -8.33 25.66
C SER A 49 -49.14 -7.60 27.01
N ALA A 50 -48.60 -6.36 27.10
CA ALA A 50 -49.12 -5.32 28.02
C ALA A 50 -48.59 -3.93 27.64
N ARG A 51 -49.47 -3.15 27.10
CA ARG A 51 -49.92 -1.77 27.42
C ARG A 51 -48.88 -0.72 27.85
N ALA A 52 -48.99 0.37 27.12
CA ALA A 52 -48.46 1.70 27.27
C ALA A 52 -48.74 2.37 28.64
N SER A 53 -47.77 3.21 29.04
CA SER A 53 -48.07 4.47 29.75
C SER A 53 -46.86 5.42 29.62
N THR A 54 -47.11 6.55 28.98
CA THR A 54 -46.31 7.77 29.06
C THR A 54 -46.50 8.47 30.40
N PRO A 55 -45.55 9.27 30.85
CA PRO A 55 -45.90 10.61 31.33
C PRO A 55 -45.07 11.76 30.73
N LYS A 56 -45.77 12.83 30.69
CA LYS A 56 -45.63 14.17 30.17
C LYS A 56 -44.67 15.04 31.02
N ALA A 57 -44.05 15.97 30.34
CA ALA A 57 -43.26 17.13 30.72
C ALA A 57 -43.44 17.82 32.06
N ALA A 58 -42.36 18.45 32.52
CA ALA A 58 -42.42 19.80 33.10
C ALA A 58 -41.05 20.51 32.91
N ALA A 59 -41.15 21.71 32.41
CA ALA A 59 -40.10 22.69 32.26
C ALA A 59 -39.94 23.50 33.55
N SER A 60 -38.72 23.93 33.88
CA SER A 60 -38.47 25.20 34.54
C SER A 60 -37.03 25.63 34.29
N GLY A 61 -36.90 26.79 33.79
CA GLY A 61 -35.85 27.66 33.53
C GLY A 61 -35.24 28.32 34.75
N THR A 62 -33.99 28.70 34.62
CA THR A 62 -33.45 29.89 35.31
C THR A 62 -32.21 30.39 34.54
N THR A 63 -32.28 31.62 34.14
CA THR A 63 -31.23 32.48 33.58
C THR A 63 -30.28 32.93 34.67
N ALA A 64 -28.97 32.89 34.42
CA ALA A 64 -28.01 33.72 35.16
C ALA A 64 -26.96 34.30 34.18
N LYS A 65 -26.98 35.62 34.14
CA LYS A 65 -26.16 36.56 33.40
C LYS A 65 -24.97 36.95 34.28
N ALA A 66 -23.77 36.82 33.77
CA ALA A 66 -22.60 37.46 34.42
C ALA A 66 -21.56 37.93 33.40
N ARG A 67 -21.26 39.12 33.55
CA ARG A 67 -20.60 40.26 32.96
C ARG A 67 -19.15 40.00 32.60
N THR A 68 -18.77 40.52 31.47
CA THR A 68 -17.44 40.87 30.97
C THR A 68 -16.67 41.83 31.88
N THR A 69 -15.38 41.60 32.07
CA THR A 69 -14.41 42.70 32.26
C THR A 69 -13.17 42.41 31.43
N ALA A 70 -12.90 43.32 30.50
CA ALA A 70 -11.68 43.41 29.75
C ALA A 70 -10.58 44.08 30.60
N ALA A 71 -9.33 43.57 30.49
CA ALA A 71 -8.14 44.33 30.91
C ALA A 71 -7.11 44.22 29.78
N SER A 72 -6.85 45.39 29.23
CA SER A 72 -5.78 45.74 28.30
C SER A 72 -4.42 45.74 29.00
N ALA A 73 -3.41 45.12 28.33
CA ALA A 73 -2.02 45.43 28.62
C ALA A 73 -1.18 45.33 27.33
N ALA A 74 -0.51 46.40 27.02
CA ALA A 74 0.29 46.66 25.83
C ALA A 74 1.67 45.96 25.85
N PRO A 75 2.40 45.87 24.71
CA PRO A 75 3.54 44.99 24.54
C PRO A 75 4.87 45.61 24.96
N THR A 76 5.69 44.85 25.67
CA THR A 76 7.09 45.14 25.91
C THR A 76 7.97 44.47 24.87
N LYS A 77 8.73 45.26 24.14
CA LYS A 77 9.76 44.83 23.17
C LYS A 77 10.88 44.09 23.95
N ALA A 78 11.15 42.86 23.63
CA ALA A 78 12.33 42.12 24.02
C ALA A 78 13.21 41.80 22.84
N ARG A 79 14.50 42.05 23.02
CA ARG A 79 15.61 41.98 22.11
C ARG A 79 15.85 40.58 21.56
N THR A 80 16.13 40.50 20.26
CA THR A 80 16.61 39.32 19.51
C THR A 80 17.94 38.84 20.05
N ALA A 81 17.92 37.64 20.64
CA ALA A 81 19.08 36.77 20.77
C ALA A 81 18.78 35.52 19.93
N GLY A 82 19.66 35.20 19.00
CA GLY A 82 19.50 34.05 18.08
C GLY A 82 19.40 32.73 18.82
N GLY A 83 18.18 32.31 19.11
CA GLY A 83 17.87 31.05 19.75
C GLY A 83 17.62 29.99 18.69
N ILE A 84 18.38 28.89 18.77
CA ILE A 84 18.14 27.65 18.07
C ILE A 84 16.70 27.24 18.33
N GLN A 85 15.82 27.28 17.31
CA GLN A 85 14.44 26.81 17.43
C GLN A 85 14.44 25.30 17.65
N ARG A 86 14.09 24.89 18.85
CA ARG A 86 13.87 23.49 19.25
C ARG A 86 12.36 23.23 19.25
N THR A 87 11.85 22.61 18.21
CA THR A 87 10.45 22.15 18.21
C THR A 87 10.37 20.82 18.94
N ALA A 88 9.67 20.78 20.09
CA ALA A 88 9.37 19.55 20.79
C ALA A 88 8.26 18.82 20.04
N LEU A 89 8.53 17.59 19.61
CA LEU A 89 7.52 16.67 19.09
C LEU A 89 6.83 16.00 20.27
N GLU A 90 5.51 15.80 20.19
CA GLU A 90 4.63 15.33 21.27
C GLU A 90 5.26 14.27 22.20
N THR A 91 5.22 14.52 23.49
CA THR A 91 5.60 13.56 24.54
C THR A 91 4.34 12.77 24.92
N PRO A 92 4.30 11.44 24.80
CA PRO A 92 3.19 10.66 25.30
C PRO A 92 3.09 10.76 26.82
N ALA A 93 1.86 10.81 27.32
CA ALA A 93 1.56 10.85 28.75
C ALA A 93 2.31 9.75 29.50
N ARG A 94 2.88 10.12 30.66
CA ARG A 94 3.60 9.24 31.57
C ARG A 94 2.69 8.09 32.02
N THR A 95 2.82 6.92 31.42
CA THR A 95 2.13 5.71 31.84
C THR A 95 2.94 5.11 33.00
N THR A 96 2.46 5.30 34.20
CA THR A 96 2.98 4.62 35.41
C THR A 96 2.50 3.18 35.40
N ALA A 97 3.33 2.26 34.94
CA ALA A 97 3.28 0.85 35.33
C ALA A 97 4.70 0.29 35.20
N ALA A 98 5.35 0.07 36.31
CA ALA A 98 6.62 -0.61 36.40
C ALA A 98 6.40 -2.09 36.06
N SER A 99 6.69 -2.51 34.86
CA SER A 99 6.95 -3.91 34.53
C SER A 99 8.46 -4.12 34.64
N THR A 100 8.87 -5.02 35.52
CA THR A 100 10.27 -5.40 35.81
C THR A 100 10.89 -6.27 34.72
N GLY A 101 10.37 -6.21 33.48
CA GLY A 101 10.94 -6.89 32.31
C GLY A 101 12.11 -6.09 31.72
N ASN A 102 13.14 -6.79 31.22
CA ASN A 102 14.28 -6.17 30.55
C ASN A 102 13.82 -5.41 29.30
N ARG A 103 13.97 -4.10 29.28
CA ARG A 103 13.66 -3.25 28.13
C ARG A 103 14.75 -3.42 27.09
N ALA A 104 14.41 -3.81 25.90
CA ALA A 104 15.39 -4.00 24.82
C ALA A 104 14.78 -3.63 23.45
N ILE A 105 15.67 -3.25 22.53
CA ILE A 105 15.35 -3.15 21.10
C ILE A 105 15.59 -4.54 20.50
N ALA A 106 14.50 -5.22 20.12
CA ALA A 106 14.55 -6.55 19.52
C ALA A 106 15.02 -6.51 18.05
N ALA A 107 14.52 -5.51 17.30
CA ALA A 107 14.89 -5.31 15.90
C ALA A 107 14.77 -3.83 15.49
N VAL A 108 15.52 -3.45 14.45
CA VAL A 108 15.37 -2.16 13.76
C VAL A 108 15.17 -2.47 12.29
N ARG A 109 14.13 -1.88 11.71
CA ARG A 109 13.84 -1.99 10.29
C ARG A 109 13.74 -0.60 9.68
N MET A 110 14.11 -0.48 8.40
CA MET A 110 14.07 0.78 7.68
C MET A 110 13.55 0.57 6.26
N TRP A 111 12.64 1.43 5.86
CA TRP A 111 12.07 1.45 4.51
C TRP A 111 12.27 2.84 3.92
N PRO A 112 13.32 3.01 3.09
CA PRO A 112 13.56 4.24 2.37
C PRO A 112 12.61 4.35 1.17
N SER A 113 12.08 5.53 0.93
CA SER A 113 11.38 5.87 -0.31
C SER A 113 11.57 7.34 -0.65
N ARG A 114 11.23 7.75 -1.86
CA ARG A 114 11.27 9.17 -2.23
C ARG A 114 10.21 9.99 -1.50
N GLU A 115 9.13 9.35 -1.05
CA GLU A 115 8.01 10.02 -0.37
C GLU A 115 8.27 10.23 1.11
N TYR A 116 8.87 9.26 1.78
CA TYR A 116 9.28 9.32 3.18
C TYR A 116 10.21 8.15 3.52
N THR A 117 10.96 8.28 4.59
CA THR A 117 11.69 7.16 5.17
C THR A 117 11.07 6.78 6.49
N ARG A 118 10.75 5.50 6.65
CA ARG A 118 10.29 4.93 7.91
C ARG A 118 11.40 4.18 8.60
N VAL A 119 11.60 4.45 9.90
CA VAL A 119 12.45 3.65 10.79
C VAL A 119 11.56 3.09 11.89
N THR A 120 11.53 1.77 12.04
CA THR A 120 10.75 1.08 13.07
C THR A 120 11.67 0.36 14.03
N PHE A 121 11.51 0.67 15.31
CA PHE A 121 12.14 -0.04 16.42
C PHE A 121 11.14 -1.03 17.00
N GLU A 122 11.43 -2.31 16.92
CA GLU A 122 10.65 -3.34 17.60
C GLU A 122 11.17 -3.47 19.03
N LEU A 123 10.27 -3.37 19.99
CA LEU A 123 10.58 -3.23 21.40
C LEU A 123 9.97 -4.38 22.18
N THR A 124 10.69 -4.92 23.15
CA THR A 124 10.16 -5.97 24.05
C THR A 124 8.97 -5.49 24.87
N GLN A 125 8.91 -4.19 25.15
CA GLN A 125 7.79 -3.52 25.84
C GLN A 125 7.70 -2.06 25.44
N ALA A 126 6.63 -1.37 25.83
CA ALA A 126 6.49 0.06 25.59
C ALA A 126 7.59 0.83 26.34
N ILE A 127 8.30 1.71 25.64
CA ILE A 127 9.42 2.50 26.16
C ILE A 127 9.06 3.98 26.07
N PRO A 128 9.21 4.77 27.15
CA PRO A 128 9.09 6.22 27.06
C PRO A 128 10.16 6.80 26.14
N PHE A 129 9.79 7.79 25.35
CA PHE A 129 10.70 8.43 24.42
C PHE A 129 10.50 9.94 24.38
N ARG A 130 11.53 10.65 23.92
CA ARG A 130 11.48 12.06 23.56
C ARG A 130 12.11 12.24 22.20
N ALA A 131 11.44 12.99 21.32
CA ALA A 131 11.96 13.32 20.02
C ALA A 131 12.13 14.83 19.86
N ARG A 132 13.22 15.24 19.20
CA ARG A 132 13.54 16.65 18.97
C ARG A 132 14.08 16.81 17.56
N LEU A 133 13.57 17.82 16.84
CA LEU A 133 14.09 18.27 15.56
C LEU A 133 15.05 19.44 15.78
N ILE A 134 16.18 19.42 15.10
CA ILE A 134 17.14 20.52 15.01
C ILE A 134 17.29 20.87 13.55
N ASP A 135 17.07 22.13 13.19
CA ASP A 135 17.05 22.58 11.80
C ASP A 135 18.45 22.92 11.25
N ASN A 136 19.40 23.29 12.11
CA ASN A 136 20.75 23.67 11.65
C ASN A 136 21.84 23.11 12.57
N PRO A 137 22.59 22.08 12.16
CA PRO A 137 22.32 21.24 10.99
C PRO A 137 21.08 20.36 11.19
N ASN A 138 20.43 19.97 10.07
CA ASN A 138 19.21 19.17 10.10
C ASN A 138 19.44 17.82 10.79
N ARG A 139 18.76 17.60 11.92
CA ARG A 139 18.89 16.39 12.75
C ARG A 139 17.58 16.04 13.44
N VAL A 140 17.29 14.76 13.55
CA VAL A 140 16.30 14.24 14.50
C VAL A 140 17.06 13.53 15.62
N ILE A 141 16.76 13.92 16.86
CA ILE A 141 17.28 13.28 18.07
C ILE A 141 16.15 12.50 18.71
N LEU A 142 16.37 11.22 18.94
CA LEU A 142 15.45 10.33 19.62
C LEU A 142 16.11 9.80 20.90
N ASP A 143 15.54 10.14 22.04
CA ASP A 143 15.95 9.70 23.37
C ASP A 143 14.99 8.61 23.85
N LEU A 144 15.51 7.43 24.19
CA LEU A 144 14.77 6.28 24.68
C LEU A 144 15.14 6.04 26.15
N GLU A 145 14.14 6.07 27.05
CA GLU A 145 14.37 5.97 28.48
C GLU A 145 14.39 4.50 28.95
N GLY A 146 15.30 4.17 29.88
CA GLY A 146 15.46 2.84 30.45
C GLY A 146 16.09 1.82 29.50
N LEU A 147 16.97 2.29 28.60
CA LEU A 147 17.75 1.46 27.69
C LEU A 147 19.23 1.77 27.82
N GLU A 148 20.02 0.71 27.76
CA GLU A 148 21.47 0.79 27.63
C GLU A 148 21.92 0.53 26.18
N VAL A 149 23.09 1.08 25.83
CA VAL A 149 23.68 0.87 24.50
C VAL A 149 24.29 -0.54 24.42
N GLU A 150 23.52 -1.46 23.87
CA GLU A 150 24.05 -2.79 23.54
C GLU A 150 24.80 -2.75 22.19
N SER A 151 25.80 -3.61 22.04
CA SER A 151 26.54 -3.79 20.77
C SER A 151 25.60 -4.17 19.61
N LYS A 152 24.58 -4.96 19.89
CA LYS A 152 23.51 -5.33 18.97
C LYS A 152 22.76 -4.13 18.41
N VAL A 153 22.46 -3.13 19.24
CA VAL A 153 21.78 -1.89 18.79
C VAL A 153 22.66 -1.09 17.86
N ARG A 154 23.98 -1.02 18.13
CA ARG A 154 24.95 -0.37 17.24
C ARG A 154 25.03 -1.08 15.89
N GLU A 155 25.07 -2.41 15.89
CA GLU A 155 25.06 -3.21 14.67
C GLU A 155 23.79 -3.02 13.85
N LEU A 156 22.61 -3.05 14.49
CA LEU A 156 21.31 -2.85 13.81
C LEU A 156 21.20 -1.47 13.17
N LEU A 157 21.65 -0.42 13.86
CA LEU A 157 21.64 0.94 13.35
C LEU A 157 22.74 1.21 12.32
N GLY A 158 23.86 0.50 12.40
CA GLY A 158 24.93 0.56 11.39
C GLY A 158 24.53 0.01 10.02
N LYS A 159 23.49 -0.82 9.96
CA LYS A 159 22.95 -1.37 8.71
C LYS A 159 22.04 -0.36 7.95
N ILE A 160 21.78 0.81 8.54
CA ILE A 160 20.99 1.86 7.87
C ILE A 160 21.77 2.35 6.65
N SER A 161 21.14 2.19 5.49
CA SER A 161 21.75 2.46 4.20
C SER A 161 22.10 3.94 4.00
N THR A 162 23.30 4.23 3.54
CA THR A 162 23.73 5.58 3.11
C THR A 162 23.00 6.07 1.85
N HIS A 163 22.28 5.18 1.14
CA HIS A 163 21.49 5.51 -0.05
C HIS A 163 20.09 6.06 0.27
N ASP A 164 19.74 6.17 1.56
CA ASP A 164 18.46 6.75 1.98
C ASP A 164 18.33 8.22 1.50
N PRO A 165 17.16 8.65 0.98
CA PRO A 165 16.96 10.01 0.48
C PRO A 165 17.02 11.10 1.56
N PHE A 166 16.69 10.77 2.81
CA PHE A 166 16.57 11.72 3.92
C PHE A 166 17.69 11.60 4.92
N VAL A 167 18.15 10.37 5.22
CA VAL A 167 19.14 10.09 6.26
C VAL A 167 20.55 10.05 5.67
N ARG A 168 21.44 10.86 6.23
CA ARG A 168 22.88 10.84 5.88
C ARG A 168 23.62 9.81 6.71
N GLN A 169 23.35 9.82 8.03
CA GLN A 169 24.05 8.98 9.00
C GLN A 169 23.19 8.82 10.24
N VAL A 170 23.33 7.67 10.91
CA VAL A 170 22.74 7.44 12.23
C VAL A 170 23.85 7.21 13.24
N ARG A 171 23.74 7.88 14.37
CA ARG A 171 24.69 7.75 15.50
C ARG A 171 23.92 7.33 16.74
N VAL A 172 24.51 6.45 17.54
CA VAL A 172 23.93 5.98 18.79
C VAL A 172 24.94 6.10 19.93
N GLY A 173 24.49 6.52 21.09
CA GLY A 173 25.31 6.65 22.28
C GLY A 173 24.48 6.68 23.56
N GLN A 174 25.13 6.36 24.68
CA GLN A 174 24.56 6.56 26.00
C GLN A 174 24.61 8.04 26.32
N PHE A 175 23.45 8.66 26.52
CA PHE A 175 23.37 10.08 26.90
C PHE A 175 23.52 10.27 28.42
N ASN A 176 22.91 9.39 29.18
CA ASN A 176 23.07 9.23 30.64
C ASN A 176 22.81 7.73 30.97
N PRO A 177 23.03 7.27 32.19
CA PRO A 177 22.88 5.85 32.55
C PRO A 177 21.53 5.21 32.17
N GLU A 178 20.47 6.03 32.07
CA GLU A 178 19.12 5.56 31.83
C GLU A 178 18.58 5.93 30.42
N THR A 179 19.37 6.63 29.57
CA THR A 179 18.87 7.15 28.29
C THR A 179 19.78 6.81 27.14
N LEU A 180 19.27 6.00 26.25
CA LEU A 180 19.85 5.74 24.94
C LEU A 180 19.50 6.88 23.99
N ARG A 181 20.47 7.55 23.40
CA ARG A 181 20.29 8.60 22.39
C ARG A 181 20.63 8.10 20.99
N ILE A 182 19.69 8.27 20.07
CA ILE A 182 19.87 8.01 18.64
C ILE A 182 19.76 9.35 17.90
N VAL A 183 20.74 9.65 17.06
CA VAL A 183 20.80 10.88 16.28
C VAL A 183 20.78 10.52 14.79
N PHE A 184 19.77 11.01 14.10
CA PHE A 184 19.67 10.94 12.64
C PHE A 184 20.18 12.25 12.05
N ASP A 185 21.36 12.23 11.44
CA ASP A 185 21.86 13.34 10.64
C ASP A 185 21.17 13.29 9.27
N LEU A 186 20.55 14.40 8.87
CA LEU A 186 19.68 14.44 7.70
C LEU A 186 20.37 15.10 6.49
N LYS A 187 19.95 14.68 5.29
CA LYS A 187 20.40 15.27 4.02
C LYS A 187 19.59 16.51 3.65
N GLN A 188 18.37 16.63 4.14
CA GLN A 188 17.42 17.69 3.84
C GLN A 188 16.51 17.97 5.05
N ALA A 189 15.75 19.07 4.98
CA ALA A 189 14.76 19.40 5.99
C ALA A 189 13.57 18.44 5.92
N VAL A 190 13.13 17.95 7.09
CA VAL A 190 12.03 16.98 7.22
C VAL A 190 10.95 17.47 8.19
N ALA A 191 9.76 16.90 8.05
CA ALA A 191 8.66 16.95 9.01
C ALA A 191 8.55 15.56 9.68
N PRO A 192 9.27 15.31 10.78
CA PRO A 192 9.30 13.99 11.40
C PRO A 192 8.00 13.72 12.15
N GLN A 193 7.52 12.46 12.09
CA GLN A 193 6.45 11.95 12.91
C GLN A 193 6.97 10.79 13.74
N VAL A 194 6.78 10.85 15.07
CA VAL A 194 7.22 9.80 15.99
C VAL A 194 6.03 9.33 16.82
N PHE A 195 5.76 8.04 16.79
CA PHE A 195 4.62 7.46 17.49
C PHE A 195 4.86 5.99 17.86
N THR A 196 4.05 5.47 18.78
CA THR A 196 4.12 4.08 19.20
C THR A 196 2.94 3.26 18.69
N LEU A 197 3.21 2.00 18.39
CA LEU A 197 2.21 1.01 18.02
C LEU A 197 2.17 -0.11 19.06
N LYS A 198 0.96 -0.51 19.45
CA LYS A 198 0.73 -1.66 20.31
C LYS A 198 1.00 -2.96 19.56
N PRO A 199 1.26 -4.08 20.26
CA PRO A 199 1.35 -5.39 19.62
C PRO A 199 0.13 -5.70 18.76
N ALA A 200 0.37 -6.10 17.51
CA ALA A 200 -0.67 -6.48 16.57
C ALA A 200 -0.09 -7.37 15.47
N ALA A 201 -0.86 -8.32 14.95
CA ALA A 201 -0.52 -9.16 13.81
C ALA A 201 0.86 -9.85 13.89
N GLY A 202 1.24 -10.33 15.07
CA GLY A 202 2.53 -10.99 15.31
C GLY A 202 3.69 -10.05 15.63
N TYR A 203 3.52 -8.74 15.46
CA TYR A 203 4.51 -7.74 15.89
C TYR A 203 4.38 -7.41 17.37
N GLN A 204 5.50 -7.15 18.02
CA GLN A 204 5.57 -6.66 19.40
C GLN A 204 5.27 -5.15 19.46
N HIS A 205 5.64 -4.48 20.57
CA HIS A 205 5.59 -3.03 20.65
C HIS A 205 6.51 -2.42 19.60
N ARG A 206 6.06 -1.37 18.90
CA ARG A 206 6.88 -0.67 17.90
C ARG A 206 6.93 0.81 18.21
N LEU A 207 8.12 1.40 18.12
CA LEU A 207 8.31 2.84 18.01
C LEU A 207 8.65 3.14 16.55
N VAL A 208 7.88 4.02 15.93
CA VAL A 208 8.01 4.39 14.52
C VAL A 208 8.48 5.83 14.40
N LEU A 209 9.47 6.06 13.57
CA LEU A 209 9.92 7.37 13.12
C LEU A 209 9.72 7.46 11.61
N ASP A 210 8.80 8.30 11.18
CA ASP A 210 8.57 8.64 9.77
C ASP A 210 9.19 10.00 9.46
N LEU A 211 10.02 10.07 8.44
CA LEU A 211 10.71 11.27 7.98
C LEU A 211 10.11 11.71 6.63
N TYR A 212 9.13 12.60 6.69
CA TYR A 212 8.54 13.21 5.48
C TYR A 212 9.36 14.41 5.03
N PRO A 213 9.46 14.71 3.73
CA PRO A 213 10.06 15.97 3.28
C PRO A 213 9.25 17.15 3.83
N LYS A 214 9.96 18.22 4.29
CA LYS A 214 9.28 19.44 4.77
C LYS A 214 8.51 20.15 3.64
N HIS A 215 9.01 20.00 2.42
CA HIS A 215 8.38 20.48 1.18
C HIS A 215 8.12 19.27 0.29
N PRO A 216 6.91 18.66 0.36
CA PRO A 216 6.56 17.56 -0.52
C PRO A 216 6.58 18.05 -1.97
N VAL A 217 7.22 17.31 -2.85
CA VAL A 217 7.13 17.58 -4.29
C VAL A 217 5.73 17.21 -4.75
N ASP A 218 5.10 18.12 -5.51
CA ASP A 218 3.78 17.83 -6.09
C ASP A 218 3.90 16.61 -7.01
N PRO A 219 3.05 15.58 -6.84
CA PRO A 219 3.04 14.41 -7.72
C PRO A 219 2.92 14.78 -9.21
N LEU A 220 2.27 15.91 -9.52
CA LEU A 220 2.16 16.41 -10.88
C LEU A 220 3.48 17.01 -11.38
N GLU A 221 4.22 17.73 -10.54
CA GLU A 221 5.56 18.25 -10.88
C GLU A 221 6.56 17.09 -11.08
N GLN A 222 6.51 16.05 -10.27
CA GLN A 222 7.32 14.84 -10.48
C GLN A 222 7.03 14.18 -11.84
N LEU A 223 5.76 14.11 -12.21
CA LEU A 223 5.37 13.54 -13.49
C LEU A 223 5.83 14.37 -14.68
N ILE A 224 5.87 15.69 -14.53
CA ILE A 224 6.40 16.61 -15.54
C ILE A 224 7.93 16.46 -15.64
N ALA A 225 8.64 16.36 -14.51
CA ALA A 225 10.07 16.13 -14.48
C ALA A 225 10.44 14.78 -15.13
N ASP A 226 9.75 13.68 -14.76
CA ASP A 226 9.96 12.35 -15.35
C ASP A 226 9.66 12.32 -16.88
N ALA A 227 8.72 13.14 -17.34
CA ALA A 227 8.43 13.28 -18.77
C ALA A 227 9.52 14.06 -19.51
N ASN A 228 10.09 15.09 -18.88
CA ASN A 228 11.17 15.90 -19.47
C ASN A 228 12.51 15.13 -19.53
N ASP A 229 12.85 14.33 -18.52
CA ASP A 229 14.04 13.47 -18.55
C ASP A 229 14.02 12.47 -19.71
N LYS A 230 12.86 11.92 -20.05
CA LYS A 230 12.70 10.99 -21.20
C LYS A 230 12.82 11.69 -22.55
N THR A 231 12.62 13.00 -22.62
CA THR A 231 12.78 13.80 -23.86
C THR A 231 14.22 14.24 -24.10
N HIS A 232 15.06 14.26 -23.07
CA HIS A 232 16.48 14.62 -23.21
C HIS A 232 17.33 13.48 -23.78
N ASP A 233 16.99 12.22 -23.52
CA ASP A 233 17.73 11.05 -24.08
C ASP A 233 17.42 10.80 -25.58
N SER A 234 16.39 11.42 -26.15
CA SER A 234 15.99 11.23 -27.56
C SER A 234 16.38 12.38 -28.51
N LYS A 235 17.06 13.44 -28.03
CA LYS A 235 17.43 14.61 -28.85
C LYS A 235 18.92 14.72 -29.21
N ALA A 236 19.64 13.62 -29.28
CA ALA A 236 21.02 13.60 -29.80
C ALA A 236 21.12 13.22 -31.30
N ALA A 237 20.07 13.42 -32.09
CA ALA A 237 20.17 13.28 -33.56
C ALA A 237 19.12 14.13 -34.25
N SER A 238 19.59 15.17 -34.89
CA SER A 238 18.99 16.00 -35.96
C SER A 238 18.63 17.43 -35.63
N SER A 239 19.54 18.29 -35.98
CA SER A 239 19.28 19.72 -36.23
C SER A 239 18.66 19.88 -37.61
N PRO A 240 17.54 20.57 -37.81
CA PRO A 240 17.12 20.98 -39.12
C PRO A 240 17.74 22.39 -39.44
N LYS A 241 18.40 22.46 -40.58
CA LYS A 241 18.89 23.69 -41.22
C LYS A 241 17.71 24.63 -41.51
N GLN A 242 17.88 25.87 -41.13
CA GLN A 242 17.10 27.01 -41.59
C GLN A 242 17.28 27.19 -43.10
N ALA A 243 16.19 27.32 -43.85
CA ALA A 243 16.20 27.93 -45.15
C ALA A 243 14.84 28.54 -45.49
N GLY A 244 14.85 29.83 -45.82
CA GLY A 244 14.12 30.40 -46.93
C GLY A 244 12.80 31.08 -46.64
N ASN A 245 12.91 32.39 -46.60
CA ASN A 245 11.93 33.44 -46.82
C ASN A 245 11.04 33.19 -48.06
N GLY A 246 9.72 33.22 -47.93
CA GLY A 246 8.75 33.11 -49.04
C GLY A 246 7.42 33.77 -48.73
N LYS A 247 7.08 34.76 -49.51
CA LYS A 247 5.98 35.74 -49.42
C LYS A 247 4.58 35.13 -49.31
N SER A 248 3.76 35.80 -48.53
CA SER A 248 2.30 35.71 -48.39
C SER A 248 1.54 35.71 -49.73
N SER A 249 0.59 34.76 -49.83
CA SER A 249 -0.62 34.94 -50.67
C SER A 249 -1.84 34.61 -49.81
N ALA A 250 -2.74 35.58 -49.70
CA ALA A 250 -4.01 35.46 -49.03
C ALA A 250 -4.95 34.52 -49.79
N GLY A 251 -5.10 33.31 -49.32
CA GLY A 251 -6.15 32.38 -49.76
C GLY A 251 -7.15 32.20 -48.62
N THR A 252 -8.41 32.57 -48.86
CA THR A 252 -9.56 32.27 -47.99
C THR A 252 -9.84 30.77 -47.97
N GLY A 253 -9.03 30.01 -47.27
CA GLY A 253 -9.23 28.62 -47.01
C GLY A 253 -10.03 28.43 -45.71
N LYS A 254 -11.15 27.72 -45.76
CA LYS A 254 -11.86 27.22 -44.58
C LYS A 254 -10.86 26.54 -43.66
N LYS A 255 -10.69 27.15 -42.49
CA LYS A 255 -9.81 26.63 -41.41
C LYS A 255 -10.30 25.21 -41.10
N ALA A 256 -9.54 24.19 -41.46
CA ALA A 256 -9.79 22.84 -40.97
C ALA A 256 -9.89 22.88 -39.43
N PRO A 257 -10.82 22.14 -38.83
CA PRO A 257 -10.92 22.13 -37.38
C PRO A 257 -9.56 21.69 -36.81
N ALA A 258 -9.05 22.46 -35.85
CA ALA A 258 -7.81 22.13 -35.17
C ALA A 258 -7.91 20.70 -34.65
N PRO A 259 -6.87 19.88 -34.75
CA PRO A 259 -6.93 18.51 -34.25
C PRO A 259 -7.34 18.54 -32.78
N GLU A 260 -8.41 17.82 -32.46
CA GLU A 260 -8.96 17.73 -31.13
C GLU A 260 -7.93 17.00 -30.24
N VAL A 261 -7.27 17.74 -29.36
CA VAL A 261 -6.24 17.19 -28.48
C VAL A 261 -6.95 16.35 -27.41
N MET A 262 -6.91 15.04 -27.58
CA MET A 262 -7.45 14.09 -26.61
C MET A 262 -6.71 14.21 -25.27
N ARG A 263 -7.44 14.09 -24.16
CA ARG A 263 -6.87 14.03 -22.82
C ARG A 263 -6.09 12.72 -22.65
N THR A 264 -4.93 12.77 -22.00
CA THR A 264 -4.18 11.56 -21.64
C THR A 264 -4.98 10.70 -20.67
N PHE A 265 -5.16 9.42 -21.01
CA PHE A 265 -5.81 8.43 -20.16
C PHE A 265 -4.85 8.00 -19.05
N THR A 266 -5.25 8.19 -17.79
CA THR A 266 -4.39 7.94 -16.62
C THR A 266 -4.86 6.71 -15.86
N VAL A 267 -3.96 5.72 -15.73
CA VAL A 267 -4.18 4.50 -14.95
C VAL A 267 -3.32 4.55 -13.70
N VAL A 268 -3.93 4.35 -12.54
CA VAL A 268 -3.19 4.13 -11.29
C VAL A 268 -3.19 2.63 -11.00
N LEU A 269 -1.99 2.08 -10.87
CA LEU A 269 -1.76 0.72 -10.40
C LEU A 269 -1.35 0.78 -8.94
N ASP A 270 -2.00 -0.03 -8.13
CA ASP A 270 -1.79 -0.10 -6.69
C ASP A 270 -1.27 -1.48 -6.31
N PRO A 271 0.06 -1.67 -6.23
CA PRO A 271 0.59 -2.91 -5.65
C PRO A 271 0.24 -2.94 -4.17
N GLY A 272 -0.58 -3.92 -3.73
CA GLY A 272 -0.98 -4.06 -2.34
C GLY A 272 0.18 -4.13 -1.36
N HIS A 273 -0.06 -3.85 -0.07
CA HIS A 273 0.93 -3.98 1.01
C HIS A 273 2.19 -3.14 0.83
N GLY A 274 3.33 -3.57 1.38
CA GLY A 274 4.63 -2.90 1.26
C GLY A 274 5.24 -2.52 2.63
N GLY A 275 6.55 -2.35 2.68
CA GLY A 275 7.27 -1.99 3.90
C GLY A 275 7.00 -2.94 5.07
N GLU A 276 6.48 -2.40 6.18
CA GLU A 276 6.09 -3.17 7.38
C GLU A 276 5.00 -4.21 7.13
N ASP A 277 4.16 -4.00 6.13
CA ASP A 277 3.09 -4.91 5.79
C ASP A 277 3.56 -5.89 4.69
N PRO A 278 3.87 -7.15 5.03
CA PRO A 278 4.30 -8.14 4.05
C PRO A 278 3.16 -8.63 3.16
N GLY A 279 1.89 -8.36 3.52
CA GLY A 279 0.73 -9.06 3.00
C GLY A 279 0.70 -10.51 3.45
N ALA A 280 0.04 -11.36 2.70
CA ALA A 280 0.08 -12.79 2.91
C ALA A 280 1.48 -13.36 2.68
N THR A 281 1.80 -14.42 3.42
CA THR A 281 3.06 -15.15 3.26
C THR A 281 2.75 -16.58 2.85
N GLY A 282 3.29 -17.00 1.74
CA GLY A 282 3.15 -18.35 1.23
C GLY A 282 3.95 -19.38 2.05
N PRO A 283 3.64 -20.68 1.90
CA PRO A 283 4.33 -21.77 2.61
C PRO A 283 5.84 -21.82 2.38
N MET A 284 6.34 -21.32 1.26
CA MET A 284 7.77 -21.22 0.95
C MET A 284 8.41 -19.90 1.38
N GLY A 285 7.69 -19.08 2.18
CA GLY A 285 8.17 -17.80 2.70
C GLY A 285 8.07 -16.63 1.71
N THR A 286 7.37 -16.76 0.60
CA THR A 286 7.17 -15.68 -0.36
C THR A 286 6.19 -14.66 0.19
N HIS A 287 6.58 -13.39 0.24
CA HIS A 287 5.69 -12.30 0.64
C HIS A 287 4.90 -11.77 -0.55
N GLU A 288 3.61 -11.57 -0.34
CA GLU A 288 2.69 -11.00 -1.32
C GLU A 288 3.18 -9.66 -1.86
N LYS A 289 3.60 -8.74 -0.97
CA LYS A 289 4.10 -7.39 -1.36
C LYS A 289 5.17 -7.42 -2.45
N THR A 290 6.01 -8.46 -2.49
CA THR A 290 7.09 -8.61 -3.47
C THR A 290 6.54 -9.03 -4.84
N VAL A 291 5.61 -9.99 -4.83
CA VAL A 291 4.99 -10.52 -6.04
C VAL A 291 4.15 -9.43 -6.73
N VAL A 292 3.27 -8.77 -5.98
CA VAL A 292 2.36 -7.78 -6.55
C VAL A 292 3.08 -6.54 -7.06
N LEU A 293 4.19 -6.13 -6.42
CA LEU A 293 5.04 -5.07 -6.93
C LEU A 293 5.69 -5.46 -8.26
N ALA A 294 6.22 -6.68 -8.37
CA ALA A 294 6.81 -7.18 -9.60
C ALA A 294 5.79 -7.23 -10.76
N VAL A 295 4.56 -7.71 -10.49
CA VAL A 295 3.48 -7.72 -11.47
C VAL A 295 3.09 -6.30 -11.88
N ALA A 296 2.93 -5.37 -10.92
CA ALA A 296 2.56 -3.98 -11.21
C ALA A 296 3.60 -3.27 -12.10
N HIS A 297 4.90 -3.48 -11.85
CA HIS A 297 5.96 -2.95 -12.72
C HIS A 297 5.88 -3.50 -14.14
N LYS A 298 5.57 -4.79 -14.30
CA LYS A 298 5.39 -5.41 -15.62
C LYS A 298 4.16 -4.86 -16.35
N VAL A 299 3.03 -4.66 -15.64
CA VAL A 299 1.84 -3.99 -16.20
C VAL A 299 2.17 -2.57 -16.64
N LYS A 300 2.84 -1.79 -15.77
CA LYS A 300 3.30 -0.42 -16.11
C LYS A 300 4.15 -0.42 -17.38
N LYS A 301 5.11 -1.33 -17.50
CA LYS A 301 5.99 -1.45 -18.67
C LYS A 301 5.22 -1.78 -19.97
N LEU A 302 4.17 -2.58 -19.86
CA LEU A 302 3.31 -2.91 -21.01
C LEU A 302 2.47 -1.71 -21.43
N LEU A 303 1.78 -1.08 -20.50
CA LEU A 303 0.90 0.05 -20.75
C LEU A 303 1.65 1.34 -21.14
N ALA A 304 2.92 1.50 -20.74
CA ALA A 304 3.74 2.65 -21.13
C ALA A 304 4.10 2.69 -22.63
N LYS A 305 3.80 1.63 -23.37
CA LYS A 305 3.98 1.58 -24.84
C LYS A 305 2.78 2.17 -25.61
N GLU A 306 1.67 2.38 -24.91
CA GLU A 306 0.43 2.87 -25.51
C GLU A 306 0.43 4.40 -25.59
N GLU A 307 0.06 4.91 -26.76
CA GLU A 307 -0.05 6.35 -26.97
C GLU A 307 -1.18 6.95 -26.13
N ASN A 308 -0.98 8.17 -25.66
CA ASN A 308 -1.93 8.91 -24.82
C ASN A 308 -2.41 8.12 -23.60
N LEU A 309 -1.52 7.28 -23.01
CA LEU A 309 -1.75 6.57 -21.77
C LEU A 309 -0.61 6.85 -20.78
N ARG A 310 -0.97 7.22 -19.57
CA ARG A 310 -0.06 7.46 -18.45
C ARG A 310 -0.33 6.46 -17.34
N VAL A 311 0.73 5.86 -16.78
CA VAL A 311 0.64 4.93 -15.67
C VAL A 311 1.37 5.47 -14.46
N VAL A 312 0.68 5.53 -13.33
CA VAL A 312 1.20 5.92 -12.02
C VAL A 312 1.10 4.73 -11.07
N LEU A 313 2.15 4.50 -10.28
CA LEU A 313 2.13 3.51 -9.20
C LEU A 313 1.82 4.21 -7.88
N THR A 314 1.06 3.57 -6.98
CA THR A 314 0.88 4.08 -5.61
C THR A 314 2.16 3.93 -4.80
N ARG A 315 2.94 2.89 -5.06
CA ARG A 315 4.32 2.67 -4.61
C ARG A 315 5.14 2.02 -5.72
N ASP A 316 6.37 2.42 -5.85
CA ASP A 316 7.32 1.93 -6.86
C ASP A 316 8.46 1.09 -6.24
N ASP A 317 8.49 0.98 -4.91
CA ASP A 317 9.46 0.23 -4.15
C ASP A 317 8.81 -0.41 -2.90
N ASP A 318 9.61 -1.02 -2.02
CA ASP A 318 9.13 -1.70 -0.81
C ASP A 318 8.96 -0.72 0.36
N TYR A 319 7.90 0.09 0.31
CA TYR A 319 7.43 0.92 1.42
C TYR A 319 5.91 0.85 1.55
N TYR A 320 5.39 1.16 2.75
CA TYR A 320 3.97 1.10 3.02
C TYR A 320 3.26 2.40 2.64
N VAL A 321 2.17 2.28 1.90
CA VAL A 321 1.26 3.39 1.59
C VAL A 321 -0.07 3.14 2.30
N PRO A 322 -0.53 4.02 3.21
CA PRO A 322 -1.82 3.89 3.87
C PRO A 322 -2.98 3.81 2.87
N LEU A 323 -4.02 3.02 3.19
CA LEU A 323 -5.15 2.76 2.27
C LEU A 323 -5.78 4.06 1.76
N VAL A 324 -6.01 5.03 2.64
CA VAL A 324 -6.57 6.35 2.27
C VAL A 324 -5.62 7.12 1.33
N LYS A 325 -4.31 7.00 1.51
CA LYS A 325 -3.33 7.66 0.64
C LYS A 325 -3.28 7.06 -0.76
N ARG A 326 -3.50 5.74 -0.91
CA ARG A 326 -3.63 5.08 -2.22
C ARG A 326 -4.78 5.69 -3.03
N VAL A 327 -5.95 5.83 -2.41
CA VAL A 327 -7.12 6.50 -3.01
C VAL A 327 -6.83 7.98 -3.32
N SER A 328 -6.23 8.70 -2.38
CA SER A 328 -5.89 10.12 -2.56
C SER A 328 -4.89 10.34 -3.71
N LYS A 329 -3.90 9.46 -3.88
CA LYS A 329 -2.97 9.51 -5.03
C LYS A 329 -3.71 9.36 -6.36
N ALA A 330 -4.64 8.40 -6.46
CA ALA A 330 -5.42 8.21 -7.67
C ALA A 330 -6.23 9.46 -8.03
N ARG A 331 -6.87 10.07 -7.04
CA ARG A 331 -7.64 11.32 -7.22
C ARG A 331 -6.73 12.52 -7.55
N GLY A 332 -5.61 12.66 -6.84
CA GLY A 332 -4.64 13.75 -7.07
C GLY A 332 -4.12 13.81 -8.50
N VAL A 333 -3.86 12.66 -9.11
CA VAL A 333 -3.42 12.58 -10.52
C VAL A 333 -4.58 12.56 -11.52
N ARG A 334 -5.83 12.70 -11.05
CA ARG A 334 -7.07 12.61 -11.86
C ARG A 334 -7.09 11.33 -12.69
N ALA A 335 -6.94 10.20 -12.01
CA ALA A 335 -6.94 8.89 -12.65
C ALA A 335 -8.28 8.59 -13.33
N ASP A 336 -8.21 7.93 -14.49
CA ASP A 336 -9.37 7.37 -15.18
C ASP A 336 -9.71 5.98 -14.67
N LEU A 337 -8.70 5.26 -14.14
CA LEU A 337 -8.82 3.93 -13.55
C LEU A 337 -7.89 3.76 -12.36
N PHE A 338 -8.35 2.96 -11.40
CA PHE A 338 -7.54 2.47 -10.28
C PHE A 338 -7.61 0.93 -10.25
N VAL A 339 -6.45 0.29 -10.26
CA VAL A 339 -6.33 -1.18 -10.25
C VAL A 339 -5.40 -1.59 -9.11
N SER A 340 -5.98 -2.12 -8.02
CA SER A 340 -5.24 -2.73 -6.92
C SER A 340 -4.90 -4.17 -7.27
N ILE A 341 -3.65 -4.58 -7.04
CA ILE A 341 -3.11 -5.89 -7.41
C ILE A 341 -2.68 -6.61 -6.14
N HIS A 342 -3.25 -7.78 -5.91
CA HIS A 342 -3.11 -8.62 -4.74
C HIS A 342 -2.82 -10.09 -5.08
N ALA A 343 -2.40 -10.86 -4.09
CA ALA A 343 -2.18 -12.31 -4.16
C ALA A 343 -2.36 -12.93 -2.76
N ASP A 344 -3.51 -12.70 -2.16
CA ASP A 344 -3.82 -12.96 -0.76
C ASP A 344 -3.71 -14.45 -0.33
N ALA A 345 -3.71 -14.67 0.96
CA ALA A 345 -4.07 -15.96 1.54
C ALA A 345 -5.59 -16.13 1.52
N PHE A 346 -6.06 -17.37 1.47
CA PHE A 346 -7.46 -17.68 1.63
C PHE A 346 -7.68 -18.65 2.80
N VAL A 347 -8.91 -18.66 3.35
CA VAL A 347 -9.28 -19.49 4.50
C VAL A 347 -9.02 -20.97 4.23
N LYS A 348 -9.21 -21.40 2.96
CA LYS A 348 -8.95 -22.76 2.52
C LYS A 348 -7.61 -22.83 1.81
N PRO A 349 -6.68 -23.69 2.25
CA PRO A 349 -5.36 -23.79 1.64
C PRO A 349 -5.36 -24.37 0.21
N ASP A 350 -6.47 -24.99 -0.22
CA ASP A 350 -6.69 -25.49 -1.57
C ASP A 350 -7.29 -24.45 -2.53
N ALA A 351 -7.56 -23.23 -2.04
CA ALA A 351 -8.03 -22.13 -2.88
C ALA A 351 -7.00 -21.83 -3.97
N ARG A 352 -7.48 -21.61 -5.18
CA ARG A 352 -6.64 -21.37 -6.36
C ARG A 352 -7.37 -20.58 -7.42
N GLY A 353 -6.60 -19.93 -8.28
CA GLY A 353 -7.09 -19.15 -9.41
C GLY A 353 -7.37 -17.70 -9.06
N SER A 354 -7.58 -16.89 -10.08
CA SER A 354 -7.76 -15.44 -9.98
C SER A 354 -9.20 -15.05 -9.66
N SER A 355 -9.36 -13.88 -9.02
CA SER A 355 -10.66 -13.22 -8.78
C SER A 355 -10.54 -11.72 -9.03
N VAL A 356 -11.66 -11.06 -9.35
CA VAL A 356 -11.71 -9.61 -9.45
C VAL A 356 -12.88 -9.09 -8.63
N PHE A 357 -12.58 -8.06 -7.83
CA PHE A 357 -13.53 -7.45 -6.90
C PHE A 357 -13.80 -6.01 -7.26
N VAL A 358 -15.03 -5.57 -6.99
CA VAL A 358 -15.43 -4.17 -7.01
C VAL A 358 -16.04 -3.78 -5.67
N LEU A 359 -16.10 -2.48 -5.40
CA LEU A 359 -16.72 -1.96 -4.19
C LEU A 359 -18.20 -2.34 -4.10
N SER A 360 -18.66 -2.63 -2.89
CA SER A 360 -20.08 -2.77 -2.56
C SER A 360 -20.43 -1.98 -1.30
N ASN A 361 -21.52 -1.21 -1.38
CA ASN A 361 -22.10 -0.51 -0.24
C ASN A 361 -23.15 -1.38 0.50
N HIS A 362 -23.59 -2.48 -0.12
CA HIS A 362 -24.71 -3.31 0.36
C HIS A 362 -24.26 -4.68 0.88
N GLY A 363 -23.00 -4.80 1.31
CA GLY A 363 -22.42 -6.05 1.80
C GLY A 363 -21.56 -6.76 0.77
N ALA A 364 -21.16 -7.98 1.06
CA ALA A 364 -20.29 -8.77 0.22
C ALA A 364 -21.08 -9.82 -0.58
N SER A 365 -20.63 -10.10 -1.81
CA SER A 365 -21.22 -11.12 -2.70
C SER A 365 -21.06 -12.55 -2.18
N SER A 366 -20.03 -12.80 -1.36
CA SER A 366 -19.73 -14.08 -0.76
C SER A 366 -19.10 -13.94 0.62
N LEU A 367 -19.10 -15.04 1.41
CA LEU A 367 -18.37 -15.06 2.70
C LEU A 367 -16.86 -14.90 2.48
N GLY A 368 -16.33 -15.45 1.38
CA GLY A 368 -14.93 -15.29 0.99
C GLY A 368 -14.60 -13.82 0.70
N ALA A 369 -15.39 -13.14 -0.11
CA ALA A 369 -15.25 -11.72 -0.40
C ALA A 369 -15.32 -10.85 0.87
N LYS A 370 -16.22 -11.19 1.80
CA LYS A 370 -16.33 -10.50 3.09
C LYS A 370 -15.08 -10.69 3.94
N TRP A 371 -14.54 -11.89 3.94
CA TRP A 371 -13.34 -12.23 4.71
C TRP A 371 -12.11 -11.51 4.14
N LEU A 372 -11.87 -11.56 2.82
CA LEU A 372 -10.81 -10.85 2.12
C LEU A 372 -10.87 -9.35 2.41
N ALA A 373 -12.02 -8.71 2.19
CA ALA A 373 -12.16 -7.28 2.45
C ALA A 373 -11.89 -6.90 3.92
N ARG A 374 -12.22 -7.79 4.87
CA ARG A 374 -11.90 -7.56 6.29
C ARG A 374 -10.40 -7.65 6.55
N ASN A 375 -9.70 -8.58 5.91
CA ASN A 375 -8.25 -8.72 6.04
C ASN A 375 -7.55 -7.50 5.45
N GLU A 376 -7.88 -7.15 4.20
CA GLU A 376 -7.29 -6.02 3.50
C GLU A 376 -7.50 -4.69 4.23
N ASN A 377 -8.70 -4.48 4.78
CA ASN A 377 -9.00 -3.27 5.56
C ASN A 377 -8.22 -3.18 6.89
N ARG A 378 -7.48 -4.23 7.28
CA ARG A 378 -6.59 -4.24 8.46
C ARG A 378 -5.14 -3.94 8.12
N ALA A 379 -4.79 -3.79 6.84
CA ALA A 379 -3.44 -3.50 6.39
C ALA A 379 -2.83 -2.26 7.10
N ASP A 380 -3.61 -1.21 7.36
CA ASP A 380 -3.17 -0.02 8.08
C ASP A 380 -2.71 -0.30 9.54
N LEU A 381 -3.24 -1.34 10.19
CA LEU A 381 -2.77 -1.77 11.52
C LEU A 381 -1.40 -2.44 11.44
N ILE A 382 -1.17 -3.23 10.39
CA ILE A 382 0.09 -3.95 10.17
C ILE A 382 1.15 -2.97 9.69
N GLY A 383 0.81 -2.17 8.68
CA GLY A 383 1.64 -1.11 8.11
C GLY A 383 1.93 0.04 9.06
N GLY A 384 1.25 0.08 10.22
CA GLY A 384 1.53 1.02 11.28
C GLY A 384 1.18 2.46 10.92
N VAL A 385 -0.09 2.72 10.62
CA VAL A 385 -0.59 4.08 10.38
C VAL A 385 -0.85 4.78 11.71
N ASN A 386 -0.42 6.04 11.83
CA ASN A 386 -0.77 6.88 12.96
C ASN A 386 -2.24 7.31 12.86
N ILE A 387 -3.12 6.62 13.56
CA ILE A 387 -4.58 6.88 13.53
C ILE A 387 -4.92 8.31 13.96
N LYS A 388 -4.10 8.93 14.82
CA LYS A 388 -4.32 10.31 15.28
C LYS A 388 -4.11 11.36 14.17
N THR A 389 -3.21 11.10 13.24
CA THR A 389 -2.93 11.99 12.10
C THR A 389 -3.74 11.62 10.85
N ALA A 390 -4.25 10.38 10.78
CA ALA A 390 -5.07 9.92 9.65
C ALA A 390 -6.52 10.46 9.69
N SER A 391 -6.97 10.97 10.83
CA SER A 391 -8.32 11.50 11.04
C SER A 391 -8.36 13.03 10.93
N THR A 392 -7.85 13.61 9.84
CA THR A 392 -8.20 14.98 9.50
C THR A 392 -9.67 15.02 9.03
N PRO A 393 -10.42 16.12 9.27
CA PRO A 393 -11.81 16.27 8.78
C PRO A 393 -11.94 16.01 7.28
N GLU A 394 -10.89 16.31 6.50
CA GLU A 394 -10.83 16.05 5.05
C GLU A 394 -10.77 14.55 4.71
N THR A 395 -10.02 13.75 5.48
CA THR A 395 -9.97 12.29 5.29
C THR A 395 -11.28 11.61 5.72
N ALA A 396 -11.95 12.12 6.74
CA ALA A 396 -13.28 11.64 7.16
C ALA A 396 -14.34 11.98 6.13
N SER A 397 -14.32 13.18 5.54
CA SER A 397 -15.20 13.62 4.44
C SER A 397 -15.03 12.76 3.19
N LEU A 398 -13.78 12.41 2.83
CA LEU A 398 -13.46 11.50 1.72
C LEU A 398 -14.06 10.10 1.91
N LEU A 399 -14.16 9.64 3.15
CA LEU A 399 -14.75 8.33 3.48
C LEU A 399 -16.28 8.36 3.50
N MET A 400 -16.88 9.53 3.59
CA MET A 400 -18.35 9.73 3.64
C MET A 400 -18.95 10.15 2.30
N ASP A 401 -18.15 10.52 1.31
CA ASP A 401 -18.65 10.87 0.00
C ASP A 401 -19.37 9.68 -0.64
N LEU A 402 -20.62 9.93 -0.99
CA LEU A 402 -21.54 8.99 -1.60
C LEU A 402 -20.92 8.39 -2.86
N TYR A 403 -20.63 7.09 -2.81
CA TYR A 403 -20.23 6.32 -3.98
C TYR A 403 -21.30 6.46 -5.05
N THR A 404 -20.96 7.08 -6.15
CA THR A 404 -21.93 7.21 -7.23
C THR A 404 -22.20 5.82 -7.82
N THR A 405 -23.46 5.49 -8.03
CA THR A 405 -23.88 4.25 -8.72
C THR A 405 -23.18 4.10 -10.07
N SER A 406 -22.84 5.21 -10.72
CA SER A 406 -22.07 5.26 -11.96
C SER A 406 -20.67 4.69 -11.80
N GLN A 407 -19.92 5.13 -10.77
CA GLN A 407 -18.55 4.65 -10.53
C GLN A 407 -18.51 3.13 -10.32
N ILE A 408 -19.44 2.58 -9.53
CA ILE A 408 -19.54 1.12 -9.30
C ILE A 408 -19.89 0.38 -10.60
N ARG A 409 -20.78 0.95 -11.44
CA ARG A 409 -21.14 0.37 -12.74
C ARG A 409 -19.92 0.32 -13.66
N ASP A 410 -19.15 1.38 -13.74
CA ASP A 410 -17.95 1.47 -14.58
C ASP A 410 -16.85 0.56 -14.06
N SER A 411 -16.70 0.45 -12.74
CA SER A 411 -15.84 -0.54 -12.09
C SER A 411 -16.21 -1.98 -12.47
N LYS A 412 -17.51 -2.32 -12.54
CA LYS A 412 -17.97 -3.64 -12.97
C LYS A 412 -17.65 -3.93 -14.42
N VAL A 413 -17.68 -2.93 -15.31
CA VAL A 413 -17.28 -3.08 -16.72
C VAL A 413 -15.79 -3.40 -16.79
N LEU A 414 -14.94 -2.62 -16.12
CA LEU A 414 -13.50 -2.88 -16.02
C LEU A 414 -13.21 -4.27 -15.46
N ALA A 415 -13.84 -4.60 -14.32
CA ALA A 415 -13.63 -5.89 -13.64
C ALA A 415 -13.96 -7.08 -14.55
N LYS A 416 -15.05 -7.01 -15.32
CA LYS A 416 -15.41 -8.08 -16.28
C LYS A 416 -14.35 -8.25 -17.37
N ARG A 417 -13.75 -7.16 -17.88
CA ARG A 417 -12.68 -7.24 -18.89
C ARG A 417 -11.42 -7.88 -18.32
N VAL A 418 -10.98 -7.42 -17.15
CA VAL A 418 -9.80 -7.99 -16.48
C VAL A 418 -10.04 -9.48 -16.13
N LEU A 419 -11.22 -9.82 -15.59
CA LEU A 419 -11.55 -11.21 -15.22
C LEU A 419 -11.56 -12.13 -16.44
N ALA A 420 -12.10 -11.67 -17.59
CA ALA A 420 -12.13 -12.43 -18.84
C ALA A 420 -10.70 -12.75 -19.34
N GLU A 421 -9.80 -11.77 -19.29
CA GLU A 421 -8.41 -11.93 -19.68
C GLU A 421 -7.62 -12.85 -18.75
N LEU A 422 -7.87 -12.76 -17.43
CA LEU A 422 -7.30 -13.68 -16.45
C LEU A 422 -7.78 -15.12 -16.67
N GLY A 423 -9.03 -15.31 -17.10
CA GLY A 423 -9.59 -16.61 -17.45
C GLY A 423 -8.91 -17.27 -18.65
N GLN A 424 -8.23 -16.52 -19.53
CA GLN A 424 -7.48 -17.07 -20.66
C GLN A 424 -6.12 -17.66 -20.25
N ILE A 425 -5.56 -17.21 -19.14
CA ILE A 425 -4.22 -17.65 -18.70
C ILE A 425 -4.27 -18.71 -17.61
N GLY A 426 -5.43 -18.91 -16.97
CA GLY A 426 -5.54 -19.89 -15.90
C GLY A 426 -6.94 -20.01 -15.33
N ARG A 427 -7.02 -20.81 -14.27
CA ARG A 427 -8.27 -21.01 -13.54
C ARG A 427 -8.73 -19.72 -12.88
N LEU A 428 -10.03 -19.45 -12.93
CA LEU A 428 -10.67 -18.44 -12.09
C LEU A 428 -11.16 -19.09 -10.78
N HIS A 429 -10.93 -18.41 -9.66
CA HIS A 429 -11.53 -18.80 -8.38
C HIS A 429 -13.05 -18.63 -8.42
N ARG A 430 -13.49 -17.50 -9.02
CA ARG A 430 -14.89 -17.23 -9.33
C ARG A 430 -15.03 -16.78 -10.77
N ALA A 431 -15.98 -17.37 -11.48
CA ALA A 431 -16.27 -17.01 -12.86
C ALA A 431 -16.99 -15.66 -13.04
N SER A 432 -17.41 -15.05 -11.93
CA SER A 432 -18.08 -13.75 -11.91
C SER A 432 -17.33 -12.75 -11.04
N VAL A 433 -17.48 -11.46 -11.35
CA VAL A 433 -16.98 -10.36 -10.54
C VAL A 433 -17.62 -10.40 -9.16
N GLU A 434 -16.79 -10.40 -8.12
CA GLU A 434 -17.23 -10.36 -6.73
C GLU A 434 -17.31 -8.92 -6.21
N GLN A 435 -17.99 -8.74 -5.08
CA GLN A 435 -18.21 -7.44 -4.48
C GLN A 435 -18.00 -7.50 -2.97
N ALA A 436 -17.29 -6.51 -2.40
CA ALA A 436 -17.19 -6.32 -0.96
C ALA A 436 -16.78 -4.89 -0.62
N ASN A 437 -16.76 -4.56 0.67
CA ASN A 437 -16.45 -3.23 1.15
C ASN A 437 -14.94 -3.05 1.38
N PHE A 438 -14.16 -3.06 0.30
CA PHE A 438 -12.71 -2.79 0.33
C PHE A 438 -12.44 -1.29 0.52
N ALA A 439 -11.67 -0.94 1.54
CA ALA A 439 -11.34 0.46 1.84
C ALA A 439 -10.56 1.13 0.70
N VAL A 440 -9.65 0.38 0.07
CA VAL A 440 -8.82 0.87 -1.04
C VAL A 440 -9.62 1.20 -2.31
N LEU A 441 -10.83 0.65 -2.46
CA LEU A 441 -11.70 0.91 -3.62
C LEU A 441 -12.71 2.06 -3.40
N ARG A 442 -12.63 2.75 -2.26
CA ARG A 442 -13.56 3.82 -1.88
C ARG A 442 -13.21 5.15 -2.55
N SER A 443 -13.06 5.18 -3.86
CA SER A 443 -12.98 6.41 -4.63
C SER A 443 -14.36 6.77 -5.19
N PRO A 444 -14.91 7.97 -4.95
CA PRO A 444 -16.23 8.32 -5.42
C PRO A 444 -16.28 8.61 -6.93
N ASP A 445 -15.15 8.95 -7.53
CA ASP A 445 -15.00 9.50 -8.87
C ASP A 445 -14.09 8.68 -9.81
N VAL A 446 -13.44 7.63 -9.30
CA VAL A 446 -12.52 6.80 -10.10
C VAL A 446 -13.01 5.35 -10.12
N PRO A 447 -13.32 4.79 -11.29
CA PRO A 447 -13.58 3.35 -11.44
C PRO A 447 -12.43 2.52 -10.89
N SER A 448 -12.72 1.64 -9.92
CA SER A 448 -11.73 0.97 -9.10
C SER A 448 -11.99 -0.53 -9.01
N VAL A 449 -10.95 -1.35 -9.18
CA VAL A 449 -11.00 -2.80 -9.02
C VAL A 449 -9.85 -3.32 -8.18
N LEU A 450 -10.08 -4.43 -7.48
CA LEU A 450 -9.05 -5.21 -6.83
C LEU A 450 -8.94 -6.57 -7.54
N VAL A 451 -7.73 -6.90 -7.94
CA VAL A 451 -7.39 -8.13 -8.68
C VAL A 451 -6.60 -9.04 -7.77
N GLU A 452 -7.23 -10.15 -7.38
CA GLU A 452 -6.51 -11.29 -6.81
C GLU A 452 -5.91 -12.10 -7.94
N THR A 453 -4.61 -12.06 -8.07
CA THR A 453 -3.90 -12.75 -9.16
C THR A 453 -3.89 -14.26 -8.98
N ALA A 454 -3.77 -14.71 -7.73
CA ALA A 454 -3.84 -16.09 -7.25
C ALA A 454 -3.86 -16.07 -5.72
N PHE A 455 -3.96 -17.22 -5.05
CA PHE A 455 -3.87 -17.29 -3.59
C PHE A 455 -2.51 -17.85 -3.16
N ILE A 456 -1.64 -16.97 -2.61
CA ILE A 456 -0.26 -17.31 -2.22
C ILE A 456 -0.20 -18.37 -1.11
N SER A 457 -1.29 -18.56 -0.35
CA SER A 457 -1.41 -19.63 0.66
C SER A 457 -1.43 -21.05 0.06
N ASN A 458 -1.69 -21.16 -1.25
CA ASN A 458 -1.64 -22.43 -1.97
C ASN A 458 -0.20 -22.67 -2.49
N PRO A 459 0.45 -23.81 -2.13
CA PRO A 459 1.85 -24.05 -2.53
C PRO A 459 2.08 -24.07 -4.06
N ASP A 460 1.11 -24.59 -4.83
CA ASP A 460 1.23 -24.60 -6.30
C ASP A 460 1.09 -23.20 -6.89
N GLU A 461 0.18 -22.38 -6.35
CA GLU A 461 0.02 -20.99 -6.76
C GLU A 461 1.22 -20.15 -6.34
N GLU A 462 1.74 -20.32 -5.11
CA GLU A 462 2.97 -19.64 -4.67
C GLU A 462 4.14 -19.93 -5.61
N LYS A 463 4.34 -21.20 -5.97
CA LYS A 463 5.38 -21.59 -6.92
C LYS A 463 5.23 -20.90 -8.27
N ARG A 464 4.01 -20.78 -8.80
CA ARG A 464 3.72 -20.06 -10.05
C ARG A 464 3.95 -18.56 -9.91
N LEU A 465 3.47 -17.93 -8.82
CA LEU A 465 3.62 -16.51 -8.54
C LEU A 465 5.09 -16.07 -8.44
N ARG A 466 5.98 -16.94 -7.98
CA ARG A 466 7.43 -16.70 -7.96
C ARG A 466 8.05 -16.73 -9.34
N HIS A 467 7.41 -17.34 -10.32
CA HIS A 467 7.98 -17.55 -11.65
C HIS A 467 7.80 -16.31 -12.52
N PRO A 468 8.89 -15.69 -13.03
CA PRO A 468 8.81 -14.45 -13.81
C PRO A 468 7.90 -14.54 -15.04
N GLN A 469 7.83 -15.69 -15.71
CA GLN A 469 6.98 -15.93 -16.88
C GLN A 469 5.50 -15.86 -16.51
N TYR A 470 5.08 -16.45 -15.40
CA TYR A 470 3.69 -16.37 -14.95
C TYR A 470 3.31 -14.95 -14.52
N GLN A 471 4.22 -14.21 -13.89
CA GLN A 471 4.04 -12.79 -13.62
C GLN A 471 3.87 -11.97 -14.93
N ASP A 472 4.58 -12.35 -16.00
CA ASP A 472 4.41 -11.71 -17.31
C ASP A 472 3.06 -12.05 -17.95
N GLU A 473 2.55 -13.27 -17.76
CA GLU A 473 1.22 -13.68 -18.21
C GLU A 473 0.13 -12.89 -17.49
N LEU A 474 0.20 -12.82 -16.15
CA LEU A 474 -0.69 -12.01 -15.31
C LEU A 474 -0.67 -10.53 -15.74
N ALA A 475 0.53 -9.98 -15.92
CA ALA A 475 0.68 -8.59 -16.34
C ALA A 475 0.06 -8.32 -17.71
N ARG A 476 0.25 -9.22 -18.69
CA ARG A 476 -0.39 -9.12 -20.01
C ARG A 476 -1.92 -9.20 -19.91
N ALA A 477 -2.45 -10.09 -19.10
CA ALA A 477 -3.90 -10.22 -18.92
C ALA A 477 -4.51 -8.95 -18.29
N ILE A 478 -3.91 -8.44 -17.22
CA ILE A 478 -4.36 -7.19 -16.59
C ILE A 478 -4.27 -6.02 -17.58
N ALA A 479 -3.15 -5.89 -18.30
CA ALA A 479 -2.95 -4.81 -19.28
C ALA A 479 -3.99 -4.88 -20.42
N ARG A 480 -4.27 -6.06 -20.96
CA ARG A 480 -5.31 -6.24 -22.01
C ARG A 480 -6.69 -5.85 -21.48
N GLY A 481 -7.07 -6.30 -20.29
CA GLY A 481 -8.35 -5.92 -19.68
C GLY A 481 -8.52 -4.41 -19.50
N ILE A 482 -7.44 -3.70 -19.11
CA ILE A 482 -7.41 -2.24 -19.03
C ILE A 482 -7.56 -1.60 -20.41
N LEU A 483 -6.83 -2.07 -21.40
CA LEU A 483 -6.89 -1.54 -22.77
C LEU A 483 -8.25 -1.77 -23.42
N ASP A 484 -8.87 -2.90 -23.17
CA ASP A 484 -10.22 -3.19 -23.66
C ASP A 484 -11.28 -2.30 -23.01
N TYR A 485 -11.12 -2.01 -21.72
CA TYR A 485 -11.96 -1.00 -21.07
C TYR A 485 -11.76 0.39 -21.68
N ARG A 486 -10.50 0.83 -21.90
CA ARG A 486 -10.18 2.12 -22.50
C ARG A 486 -10.81 2.27 -23.90
N LYS A 487 -10.82 1.22 -24.73
CA LYS A 487 -11.46 1.23 -26.07
C LYS A 487 -12.96 1.53 -25.98
N LEU A 488 -13.63 1.02 -24.94
CA LEU A 488 -15.07 1.24 -24.72
C LEU A 488 -15.37 2.61 -24.08
N ASN A 489 -14.40 3.15 -23.35
CA ASN A 489 -14.51 4.39 -22.59
C ASN A 489 -13.30 5.30 -22.94
N PRO A 490 -13.22 5.80 -24.18
CA PRO A 490 -12.14 6.68 -24.58
C PRO A 490 -12.17 7.97 -23.74
N PRO A 491 -11.01 8.56 -23.42
CA PRO A 491 -10.97 9.84 -22.73
C PRO A 491 -11.64 10.89 -23.60
N GLY A 492 -12.52 11.70 -22.99
CA GLY A 492 -13.17 12.80 -23.71
C GLY A 492 -12.16 13.86 -24.16
N PRO A 493 -12.57 14.75 -25.09
CA PRO A 493 -11.73 15.86 -25.52
C PRO A 493 -11.38 16.74 -24.32
N ARG A 494 -10.19 17.37 -24.36
CA ARG A 494 -9.84 18.39 -23.36
C ARG A 494 -10.90 19.49 -23.42
N GLY A 495 -11.76 19.55 -22.41
CA GLY A 495 -12.67 20.69 -22.26
C GLY A 495 -11.82 21.96 -22.23
N LYS A 496 -12.23 23.02 -22.99
CA LYS A 496 -11.69 24.35 -22.79
C LYS A 496 -11.93 24.70 -21.34
N LEU A 497 -10.87 24.98 -20.60
CA LEU A 497 -10.99 25.61 -19.27
C LEU A 497 -11.77 26.90 -19.50
N SER A 498 -13.02 26.92 -19.10
CA SER A 498 -13.86 28.12 -19.04
C SER A 498 -13.50 28.91 -17.80
#